data_f3bdc4ad628bbdef30fcf179e9662b89
#
_entry.id   f3bdc4ad628bbdef30fcf179e9662b89
#
_cell.length_a   1.000
_cell.length_b   1.000
_cell.length_c   1.000
_cell.angle_alpha   90.00
_cell.angle_beta   90.00
_cell.angle_gamma   90.00
#
_symmetry.space_group_name_H-M   'P 1'
#
loop_
_entity.id
_entity.type
_entity.pdbx_description
1 polymer ?
#
loop_
_entity_poly.entity_id
_entity_poly.type
_entity_poly.pdbx_seq_one_letter_code
_entity_poly.pdbx_strand_id
1 'polypeptide(L)'
;MKAPVGLLSDRTVLRSKMEGPRPDKFQFERIRAMEFKLISIASIIAFYGCYFVKMFHQKKQGIQTDQIGKNKVGFVKFVEITMKIAAILVFIAGLSSIFFETEHNPVSVRIFGAILSVAGTAIFIVAVWTMRDSWRAGVSKTDKTELVTNGIYQISRNPAFLGFDLLYIGTLLMFFNWILCFLTVFAVIMYHLQIVNVEEDFLFATFGNEYLQYKKKVCRYIGRKR
;
A
#
# COMPACT_ATOMS: atom_id res chain seq x y z
N MET A 1 7.96 -58.00 -50.03
CA MET A 1 7.48 -56.65 -50.24
C MET A 1 7.78 -55.82 -48.92
N LYS A 2 8.80 -54.95 -48.95
CA LYS A 2 9.13 -54.08 -47.83
C LYS A 2 8.47 -52.74 -48.07
N ALA A 3 7.68 -52.24 -47.08
CA ALA A 3 7.05 -50.95 -47.13
C ALA A 3 8.07 -49.84 -47.02
N PRO A 4 7.86 -48.65 -47.63
CA PRO A 4 8.86 -47.57 -47.65
C PRO A 4 8.86 -46.85 -46.31
N VAL A 5 10.05 -46.76 -45.68
CA VAL A 5 10.34 -46.14 -44.39
C VAL A 5 10.37 -44.59 -44.47
N GLY A 6 10.04 -43.98 -45.63
CA GLY A 6 10.24 -42.55 -45.87
C GLY A 6 9.12 -41.58 -45.45
N LEU A 7 7.91 -42.06 -45.09
CA LEU A 7 6.75 -41.18 -44.91
C LEU A 7 6.50 -40.71 -43.47
N LEU A 8 7.21 -41.26 -42.47
CA LEU A 8 7.08 -40.86 -41.05
C LEU A 8 8.03 -39.71 -40.66
N SER A 9 9.12 -39.53 -41.42
CA SER A 9 10.11 -38.45 -41.17
C SER A 9 9.58 -37.06 -41.54
N ASP A 10 8.78 -36.94 -42.60
CA ASP A 10 8.31 -35.66 -43.11
C ASP A 10 7.22 -35.03 -42.23
N ARG A 11 6.37 -35.83 -41.59
CA ARG A 11 5.30 -35.29 -40.68
C ARG A 11 5.86 -34.74 -39.37
N THR A 12 6.94 -35.31 -38.87
CA THR A 12 7.62 -34.82 -37.65
C THR A 12 8.37 -33.52 -37.93
N VAL A 13 9.01 -33.41 -39.09
CA VAL A 13 9.72 -32.18 -39.52
C VAL A 13 8.74 -31.06 -39.86
N LEU A 14 7.61 -31.34 -40.45
CA LEU A 14 6.56 -30.39 -40.76
C LEU A 14 5.86 -29.90 -39.48
N ARG A 15 5.67 -30.77 -38.47
CA ARG A 15 5.09 -30.41 -37.18
C ARG A 15 6.03 -29.52 -36.35
N SER A 16 7.35 -29.76 -36.39
CA SER A 16 8.33 -28.88 -35.71
C SER A 16 8.51 -27.51 -36.38
N LYS A 17 8.20 -27.40 -37.70
CA LYS A 17 8.20 -26.09 -38.40
C LYS A 17 6.94 -25.26 -38.19
N MET A 18 5.80 -25.88 -37.80
CA MET A 18 4.56 -25.18 -37.51
C MET A 18 4.42 -24.82 -36.03
N GLU A 19 5.14 -25.48 -35.13
CA GLU A 19 5.29 -25.04 -33.76
C GLU A 19 6.38 -23.95 -33.74
N GLY A 20 5.98 -22.69 -33.78
CA GLY A 20 6.89 -21.58 -33.51
C GLY A 20 7.66 -21.81 -32.19
N PRO A 21 8.84 -21.18 -31.98
CA PRO A 21 9.64 -21.43 -30.79
C PRO A 21 8.78 -21.26 -29.55
N ARG A 22 8.61 -22.34 -28.77
CA ARG A 22 7.94 -22.25 -27.46
C ARG A 22 8.70 -21.19 -26.68
N PRO A 23 8.01 -20.17 -26.18
CA PRO A 23 8.69 -19.17 -25.38
C PRO A 23 9.37 -19.89 -24.22
N ASP A 24 10.69 -19.71 -24.12
CA ASP A 24 11.52 -20.30 -23.08
C ASP A 24 10.94 -19.97 -21.72
N LYS A 25 10.98 -20.92 -20.78
CA LYS A 25 10.55 -20.65 -19.38
C LYS A 25 11.13 -19.33 -18.86
N PHE A 26 12.36 -19.02 -19.26
CA PHE A 26 13.05 -17.79 -18.94
C PHE A 26 12.36 -16.51 -19.48
N GLN A 27 11.78 -16.56 -20.68
CA GLN A 27 10.99 -15.44 -21.21
C GLN A 27 9.69 -15.24 -20.42
N PHE A 28 9.00 -16.31 -20.04
CA PHE A 28 7.79 -16.22 -19.22
C PHE A 28 8.08 -15.63 -17.84
N GLU A 29 9.17 -16.05 -17.20
CA GLU A 29 9.58 -15.50 -15.89
C GLU A 29 9.92 -14.02 -16.00
N ARG A 30 10.64 -13.60 -17.05
CA ARG A 30 10.97 -12.19 -17.28
C ARG A 30 9.71 -11.32 -17.53
N ILE A 31 8.76 -11.80 -18.32
CA ILE A 31 7.51 -11.08 -18.59
C ILE A 31 6.73 -10.91 -17.28
N ARG A 32 6.56 -11.98 -16.49
CA ARG A 32 5.88 -11.91 -15.20
C ARG A 32 6.58 -10.98 -14.20
N ALA A 33 7.91 -11.02 -14.14
CA ALA A 33 8.66 -10.11 -13.29
C ALA A 33 8.40 -8.65 -13.68
N MET A 34 8.32 -8.36 -14.97
CA MET A 34 7.99 -7.03 -15.49
C MET A 34 6.56 -6.61 -15.11
N GLU A 35 5.58 -7.52 -15.20
CA GLU A 35 4.19 -7.25 -14.79
C GLU A 35 4.10 -6.84 -13.31
N PHE A 36 4.78 -7.55 -12.41
CA PHE A 36 4.80 -7.19 -10.99
C PHE A 36 5.46 -5.83 -10.75
N LYS A 37 6.55 -5.51 -11.47
CA LYS A 37 7.19 -4.19 -11.43
C LYS A 37 6.23 -3.08 -11.87
N LEU A 38 5.52 -3.28 -12.96
CA LEU A 38 4.54 -2.33 -13.48
C LEU A 38 3.38 -2.12 -12.49
N ILE A 39 2.82 -3.19 -11.92
CA ILE A 39 1.75 -3.10 -10.92
C ILE A 39 2.23 -2.33 -9.69
N SER A 40 3.43 -2.64 -9.18
CA SER A 40 3.98 -1.93 -8.01
C SER A 40 4.22 -0.45 -8.29
N ILE A 41 4.85 -0.13 -9.41
CA ILE A 41 5.14 1.26 -9.79
C ILE A 41 3.82 2.03 -9.98
N ALA A 42 2.85 1.44 -10.67
CA ALA A 42 1.53 2.05 -10.86
C ALA A 42 0.81 2.28 -9.52
N SER A 43 0.84 1.31 -8.61
CA SER A 43 0.25 1.44 -7.27
C SER A 43 0.93 2.55 -6.47
N ILE A 44 2.26 2.61 -6.47
CA ILE A 44 3.04 3.66 -5.79
C ILE A 44 2.73 5.03 -6.37
N ILE A 45 2.72 5.18 -7.69
CA ILE A 45 2.40 6.45 -8.36
C ILE A 45 0.97 6.89 -8.03
N ALA A 46 -0.01 5.98 -8.09
CA ALA A 46 -1.41 6.29 -7.79
C ALA A 46 -1.58 6.68 -6.31
N PHE A 47 -0.95 5.96 -5.40
CA PHE A 47 -1.01 6.19 -3.95
C PHE A 47 -0.41 7.55 -3.57
N TYR A 48 0.87 7.74 -3.88
CA TYR A 48 1.58 8.99 -3.55
C TYR A 48 1.13 10.16 -4.42
N GLY A 49 0.72 9.91 -5.65
CA GLY A 49 0.07 10.90 -6.50
C GLY A 49 -1.19 11.46 -5.85
N CYS A 50 -2.08 10.59 -5.34
CA CYS A 50 -3.26 11.00 -4.58
C CYS A 50 -2.87 11.82 -3.34
N TYR A 51 -1.86 11.36 -2.57
CA TYR A 51 -1.34 12.06 -1.39
C TYR A 51 -0.87 13.48 -1.73
N PHE A 52 0.00 13.63 -2.71
CA PHE A 52 0.57 14.92 -3.09
C PHE A 52 -0.45 15.84 -3.75
N VAL A 53 -1.31 15.32 -4.64
CA VAL A 53 -2.40 16.10 -5.25
C VAL A 53 -3.31 16.68 -4.17
N LYS A 54 -3.69 15.86 -3.16
CA LYS A 54 -4.51 16.35 -2.04
C LYS A 54 -3.77 17.39 -1.22
N MET A 55 -2.51 17.17 -0.92
CA MET A 55 -1.67 18.11 -0.17
C MET A 55 -1.53 19.47 -0.90
N PHE A 56 -1.28 19.45 -2.21
CA PHE A 56 -1.18 20.68 -3.02
C PHE A 56 -2.52 21.40 -3.15
N HIS A 57 -3.62 20.66 -3.32
CA HIS A 57 -4.96 21.24 -3.38
C HIS A 57 -5.31 21.96 -2.06
N GLN A 58 -5.11 21.31 -0.92
CA GLN A 58 -5.36 21.89 0.39
C GLN A 58 -4.44 23.11 0.66
N LYS A 59 -3.16 23.04 0.25
CA LYS A 59 -2.24 24.19 0.37
C LYS A 59 -2.75 25.42 -0.37
N LYS A 60 -3.35 25.27 -1.56
CA LYS A 60 -3.96 26.39 -2.30
C LYS A 60 -5.16 27.01 -1.57
N GLN A 61 -5.83 26.22 -0.71
CA GLN A 61 -6.95 26.69 0.12
C GLN A 61 -6.49 27.24 1.48
N GLY A 62 -5.18 27.38 1.72
CA GLY A 62 -4.62 27.83 3.00
C GLY A 62 -4.61 26.74 4.08
N ILE A 63 -4.96 25.48 3.75
CA ILE A 63 -5.02 24.37 4.68
C ILE A 63 -3.65 23.69 4.75
N GLN A 64 -3.07 23.62 5.96
CA GLN A 64 -1.82 22.93 6.20
C GLN A 64 -2.03 21.42 6.40
N THR A 65 -1.78 20.64 5.38
CA THR A 65 -2.02 19.17 5.39
C THR A 65 -1.03 18.41 6.28
N ASP A 66 0.28 18.70 6.15
CA ASP A 66 1.34 18.05 6.94
C ASP A 66 1.44 18.68 8.33
N GLN A 67 0.94 17.99 9.33
CA GLN A 67 0.93 18.37 10.74
C GLN A 67 1.91 17.55 11.59
N ILE A 68 2.62 16.59 10.95
CA ILE A 68 3.51 15.64 11.63
C ILE A 68 4.64 16.39 12.36
N GLY A 69 4.74 16.18 13.67
CA GLY A 69 5.77 16.75 14.54
C GLY A 69 5.66 18.26 14.81
N LYS A 70 4.68 18.98 14.21
CA LYS A 70 4.53 20.44 14.37
C LYS A 70 3.82 20.78 15.68
N ASN A 71 4.41 21.72 16.44
CA ASN A 71 3.86 22.19 17.70
C ASN A 71 3.59 21.06 18.73
N LYS A 72 4.39 19.99 18.69
CA LYS A 72 4.30 18.83 19.59
C LYS A 72 5.61 18.63 20.34
N VAL A 73 5.51 18.05 21.53
CA VAL A 73 6.64 17.76 22.42
C VAL A 73 6.57 16.34 22.97
N GLY A 74 7.66 15.86 23.53
CA GLY A 74 7.73 14.57 24.21
C GLY A 74 7.43 13.38 23.30
N PHE A 75 6.73 12.39 23.87
CA PHE A 75 6.47 11.09 23.22
C PHE A 75 5.68 11.21 21.91
N VAL A 76 4.68 12.10 21.85
CA VAL A 76 3.88 12.32 20.63
C VAL A 76 4.76 12.78 19.46
N LYS A 77 5.65 13.75 19.71
CA LYS A 77 6.60 14.21 18.68
C LYS A 77 7.53 13.11 18.24
N PHE A 78 8.03 12.32 19.17
CA PHE A 78 8.91 11.18 18.88
C PHE A 78 8.19 10.17 17.97
N VAL A 79 6.97 9.74 18.31
CA VAL A 79 6.19 8.77 17.51
C VAL A 79 5.95 9.30 16.11
N GLU A 80 5.50 10.55 15.96
CA GLU A 80 5.19 11.12 14.66
C GLU A 80 6.43 11.26 13.76
N ILE A 81 7.55 11.73 14.31
CA ILE A 81 8.79 11.89 13.53
C ILE A 81 9.35 10.53 13.15
N THR A 82 9.37 9.56 14.07
CA THR A 82 9.87 8.21 13.79
C THR A 82 8.98 7.50 12.75
N MET A 83 7.66 7.66 12.85
CA MET A 83 6.71 7.17 11.83
C MET A 83 7.00 7.77 10.46
N LYS A 84 7.23 9.09 10.37
CA LYS A 84 7.55 9.77 9.10
C LYS A 84 8.85 9.26 8.50
N ILE A 85 9.89 9.07 9.32
CA ILE A 85 11.18 8.50 8.90
C ILE A 85 10.99 7.07 8.42
N ALA A 86 10.26 6.24 9.18
CA ALA A 86 9.96 4.86 8.80
C ALA A 86 9.26 4.78 7.43
N ALA A 87 8.23 5.63 7.21
CA ALA A 87 7.52 5.69 5.93
C ALA A 87 8.46 6.05 4.75
N ILE A 88 9.37 7.00 4.93
CA ILE A 88 10.35 7.37 3.91
C ILE A 88 11.32 6.22 3.65
N LEU A 89 11.82 5.56 4.69
CA LEU A 89 12.76 4.44 4.54
C LEU A 89 12.11 3.24 3.85
N VAL A 90 10.87 2.88 4.20
CA VAL A 90 10.13 1.80 3.49
C VAL A 90 9.90 2.16 2.02
N PHE A 91 9.56 3.41 1.73
CA PHE A 91 9.39 3.87 0.35
C PHE A 91 10.67 3.72 -0.45
N ILE A 92 11.81 4.19 0.08
CA ILE A 92 13.12 4.06 -0.60
C ILE A 92 13.51 2.59 -0.75
N ALA A 93 13.38 1.78 0.31
CA ALA A 93 13.70 0.36 0.26
C ALA A 93 12.77 -0.40 -0.71
N GLY A 94 11.49 -0.05 -0.76
CA GLY A 94 10.52 -0.63 -1.71
C GLY A 94 10.89 -0.33 -3.16
N LEU A 95 11.20 0.93 -3.49
CA LEU A 95 11.69 1.29 -4.82
C LEU A 95 12.98 0.55 -5.15
N SER A 96 13.95 0.52 -4.23
CA SER A 96 15.20 -0.22 -4.41
C SER A 96 14.95 -1.69 -4.69
N SER A 97 14.03 -2.33 -3.95
CA SER A 97 13.68 -3.74 -4.14
C SER A 97 13.03 -4.03 -5.50
N ILE A 98 12.22 -3.10 -6.02
CA ILE A 98 11.60 -3.22 -7.35
C ILE A 98 12.67 -3.19 -8.46
N PHE A 99 13.68 -2.32 -8.33
CA PHE A 99 14.73 -2.17 -9.36
C PHE A 99 15.85 -3.21 -9.24
N PHE A 100 16.25 -3.56 -8.00
CA PHE A 100 17.36 -4.46 -7.71
C PHE A 100 16.87 -5.79 -7.15
N GLU A 101 15.84 -6.36 -7.76
CA GLU A 101 15.22 -7.62 -7.35
C GLU A 101 16.28 -8.73 -7.24
N THR A 102 16.54 -9.22 -6.02
CA THR A 102 17.56 -10.22 -5.71
C THR A 102 16.98 -11.60 -5.40
N GLU A 103 15.78 -11.66 -4.85
CA GLU A 103 15.12 -12.90 -4.49
C GLU A 103 13.72 -12.97 -5.11
N HIS A 104 13.33 -14.16 -5.53
CA HIS A 104 12.06 -14.40 -6.19
C HIS A 104 11.14 -15.24 -5.28
N ASN A 105 10.18 -14.59 -4.66
CA ASN A 105 9.10 -15.30 -4.00
C ASN A 105 8.30 -16.14 -5.01
N PRO A 106 7.66 -17.25 -4.57
CA PRO A 106 6.73 -18.01 -5.39
C PRO A 106 5.68 -17.09 -6.03
N VAL A 107 5.31 -17.38 -7.27
CA VAL A 107 4.36 -16.55 -8.05
C VAL A 107 3.05 -16.31 -7.31
N SER A 108 2.54 -17.32 -6.59
CA SER A 108 1.32 -17.19 -5.77
C SER A 108 1.43 -16.11 -4.69
N VAL A 109 2.58 -16.05 -4.02
CA VAL A 109 2.87 -15.01 -3.00
C VAL A 109 2.94 -13.63 -3.65
N ARG A 110 3.57 -13.52 -4.81
CA ARG A 110 3.67 -12.27 -5.57
C ARG A 110 2.31 -11.78 -6.07
N ILE A 111 1.45 -12.69 -6.55
CA ILE A 111 0.06 -12.36 -6.94
C ILE A 111 -0.71 -11.83 -5.73
N PHE A 112 -0.62 -12.50 -4.59
CA PHE A 112 -1.26 -12.04 -3.37
C PHE A 112 -0.74 -10.67 -2.95
N GLY A 113 0.58 -10.44 -3.04
CA GLY A 113 1.21 -9.14 -2.82
C GLY A 113 0.67 -8.04 -3.75
N ALA A 114 0.49 -8.34 -5.04
CA ALA A 114 -0.08 -7.42 -6.01
C ALA A 114 -1.53 -7.04 -5.65
N ILE A 115 -2.35 -8.03 -5.27
CA ILE A 115 -3.73 -7.79 -4.82
C ILE A 115 -3.74 -6.85 -3.59
N LEU A 116 -2.88 -7.10 -2.59
CA LEU A 116 -2.79 -6.25 -1.40
C LEU A 116 -2.35 -4.83 -1.74
N SER A 117 -1.36 -4.67 -2.63
CA SER A 117 -0.84 -3.36 -3.04
C SER A 117 -1.92 -2.52 -3.74
N VAL A 118 -2.65 -3.13 -4.68
CA VAL A 118 -3.75 -2.47 -5.40
C VAL A 118 -4.91 -2.15 -4.45
N ALA A 119 -5.31 -3.10 -3.59
CA ALA A 119 -6.36 -2.90 -2.61
C ALA A 119 -6.00 -1.78 -1.61
N GLY A 120 -4.76 -1.77 -1.10
CA GLY A 120 -4.26 -0.72 -0.20
C GLY A 120 -4.31 0.66 -0.85
N THR A 121 -3.88 0.75 -2.12
CA THR A 121 -3.96 1.99 -2.90
C THR A 121 -5.41 2.46 -3.06
N ALA A 122 -6.33 1.57 -3.43
CA ALA A 122 -7.74 1.91 -3.57
C ALA A 122 -8.36 2.37 -2.24
N ILE A 123 -8.09 1.66 -1.15
CA ILE A 123 -8.55 2.01 0.20
C ILE A 123 -8.06 3.40 0.60
N PHE A 124 -6.77 3.71 0.36
CA PHE A 124 -6.19 5.01 0.67
C PHE A 124 -6.86 6.14 -0.12
N ILE A 125 -7.03 5.97 -1.43
CA ILE A 125 -7.68 6.97 -2.30
C ILE A 125 -9.10 7.23 -1.82
N VAL A 126 -9.89 6.18 -1.57
CA VAL A 126 -11.26 6.31 -1.06
C VAL A 126 -11.28 6.99 0.31
N ALA A 127 -10.35 6.66 1.20
CA ALA A 127 -10.25 7.28 2.53
C ALA A 127 -9.99 8.79 2.44
N VAL A 128 -9.01 9.20 1.63
CA VAL A 128 -8.67 10.61 1.42
C VAL A 128 -9.83 11.39 0.80
N TRP A 129 -10.54 10.81 -0.17
CA TRP A 129 -11.68 11.43 -0.82
C TRP A 129 -12.89 11.56 0.13
N THR A 130 -13.13 10.54 0.95
CA THR A 130 -14.24 10.56 1.93
C THR A 130 -14.03 11.64 2.99
N MET A 131 -12.79 11.85 3.45
CA MET A 131 -12.47 12.90 4.44
C MET A 131 -12.51 14.32 3.86
N ARG A 132 -12.48 14.48 2.54
CA ARG A 132 -12.48 15.81 1.90
C ARG A 132 -11.44 16.74 2.54
N ASP A 133 -11.88 17.93 2.96
CA ASP A 133 -10.98 18.94 3.54
C ASP A 133 -10.66 18.73 5.03
N SER A 134 -11.23 17.70 5.66
CA SER A 134 -10.86 17.25 7.00
C SER A 134 -9.61 16.36 7.02
N TRP A 135 -9.14 15.85 5.86
CA TRP A 135 -7.97 14.99 5.81
C TRP A 135 -6.68 15.73 6.15
N ARG A 136 -5.88 15.16 7.06
CA ARG A 136 -4.56 15.65 7.47
C ARG A 136 -3.58 14.48 7.59
N ALA A 137 -2.31 14.75 7.36
CA ALA A 137 -1.22 13.88 7.74
C ALA A 137 -0.74 14.30 9.14
N GLY A 138 -1.10 13.52 10.16
CA GLY A 138 -0.98 13.85 11.56
C GLY A 138 -2.13 14.74 12.07
N VAL A 139 -2.17 15.00 13.37
CA VAL A 139 -3.26 15.74 14.04
C VAL A 139 -2.92 17.22 14.21
N SER A 140 -3.92 18.08 14.01
CA SER A 140 -3.80 19.53 14.25
C SER A 140 -4.71 19.97 15.38
N LYS A 141 -4.18 20.68 16.36
CA LYS A 141 -4.97 21.26 17.47
C LYS A 141 -5.66 22.56 17.08
N THR A 142 -5.26 23.19 16.00
CA THR A 142 -5.73 24.54 15.60
C THR A 142 -6.76 24.50 14.47
N ASP A 143 -6.76 23.44 13.66
CA ASP A 143 -7.65 23.35 12.51
C ASP A 143 -9.02 22.82 12.93
N LYS A 144 -10.07 23.45 12.44
CA LYS A 144 -11.43 22.91 12.56
C LYS A 144 -11.57 21.74 11.59
N THR A 145 -11.63 20.52 12.13
CA THR A 145 -11.91 19.29 11.38
C THR A 145 -13.25 18.70 11.84
N GLU A 146 -13.92 17.98 10.97
CA GLU A 146 -15.15 17.27 11.30
C GLU A 146 -14.84 15.78 11.53
N LEU A 147 -15.62 15.14 12.42
CA LEU A 147 -15.53 13.70 12.62
C LEU A 147 -16.20 12.98 11.45
N VAL A 148 -15.40 12.43 10.56
CA VAL A 148 -15.89 11.68 9.40
C VAL A 148 -16.19 10.24 9.80
N THR A 149 -17.47 9.83 9.72
CA THR A 149 -17.94 8.49 10.10
C THR A 149 -18.68 7.76 8.99
N ASN A 150 -18.79 8.35 7.79
CA ASN A 150 -19.49 7.81 6.62
C ASN A 150 -18.55 7.11 5.64
N GLY A 151 -19.09 6.54 4.57
CA GLY A 151 -18.33 5.85 3.54
C GLY A 151 -17.45 4.72 4.12
N ILE A 152 -16.18 4.68 3.73
CA ILE A 152 -15.22 3.67 4.19
C ILE A 152 -14.97 3.71 5.71
N TYR A 153 -15.22 4.88 6.34
CA TYR A 153 -15.10 5.05 7.79
C TYR A 153 -16.20 4.34 8.58
N GLN A 154 -17.23 3.80 7.92
CA GLN A 154 -18.18 2.88 8.54
C GLN A 154 -17.63 1.47 8.76
N ILE A 155 -16.52 1.12 8.11
CA ILE A 155 -15.91 -0.21 8.16
C ILE A 155 -14.55 -0.18 8.89
N SER A 156 -13.83 0.92 8.77
CA SER A 156 -12.55 1.14 9.43
C SER A 156 -12.49 2.54 10.02
N ARG A 157 -11.93 2.69 11.22
CA ARG A 157 -11.68 4.03 11.78
C ARG A 157 -10.41 4.67 11.23
N ASN A 158 -9.50 3.85 10.67
CA ASN A 158 -8.19 4.29 10.17
C ASN A 158 -7.90 3.71 8.78
N PRO A 159 -8.79 3.91 7.77
CA PRO A 159 -8.63 3.28 6.47
C PRO A 159 -7.40 3.80 5.70
N ALA A 160 -6.96 5.03 5.94
CA ALA A 160 -5.76 5.56 5.31
C ALA A 160 -4.49 4.83 5.78
N PHE A 161 -4.34 4.58 7.09
CA PHE A 161 -3.23 3.78 7.63
C PHE A 161 -3.27 2.33 7.15
N LEU A 162 -4.47 1.72 7.10
CA LEU A 162 -4.65 0.40 6.50
C LEU A 162 -4.19 0.37 5.04
N GLY A 163 -4.45 1.43 4.27
CA GLY A 163 -3.96 1.58 2.90
C GLY A 163 -2.44 1.56 2.81
N PHE A 164 -1.74 2.28 3.71
CA PHE A 164 -0.28 2.23 3.81
C PHE A 164 0.24 0.83 4.15
N ASP A 165 -0.32 0.19 5.17
CA ASP A 165 0.08 -1.15 5.60
C ASP A 165 -0.04 -2.16 4.45
N LEU A 166 -1.16 -2.16 3.75
CA LEU A 166 -1.41 -3.07 2.63
C LEU A 166 -0.50 -2.80 1.43
N LEU A 167 -0.21 -1.54 1.11
CA LEU A 167 0.73 -1.18 0.05
C LEU A 167 2.13 -1.70 0.36
N TYR A 168 2.62 -1.48 1.59
CA TYR A 168 3.96 -1.87 1.99
C TYR A 168 4.11 -3.40 2.11
N ILE A 169 3.14 -4.08 2.73
CA ILE A 169 3.11 -5.54 2.80
C ILE A 169 3.00 -6.14 1.40
N GLY A 170 2.15 -5.57 0.53
CA GLY A 170 2.01 -6.01 -0.86
C GLY A 170 3.32 -5.89 -1.63
N THR A 171 4.03 -4.77 -1.49
CA THR A 171 5.34 -4.55 -2.11
C THR A 171 6.38 -5.54 -1.57
N LEU A 172 6.42 -5.76 -0.25
CA LEU A 172 7.30 -6.75 0.38
C LEU A 172 7.06 -8.15 -0.16
N LEU A 173 5.82 -8.57 -0.32
CA LEU A 173 5.49 -9.91 -0.84
C LEU A 173 5.85 -10.07 -2.33
N MET A 174 5.80 -8.99 -3.11
CA MET A 174 6.23 -9.01 -4.50
C MET A 174 7.75 -9.01 -4.66
N PHE A 175 8.47 -8.26 -3.82
CA PHE A 175 9.91 -8.00 -3.95
C PHE A 175 10.62 -8.16 -2.60
N PHE A 176 10.61 -9.40 -2.11
CA PHE A 176 11.15 -9.70 -0.79
C PHE A 176 12.65 -9.41 -0.70
N ASN A 177 13.03 -8.68 0.34
CA ASN A 177 14.36 -8.72 0.93
C ASN A 177 14.29 -8.38 2.42
N TRP A 178 15.31 -8.76 3.17
CA TRP A 178 15.32 -8.64 4.62
C TRP A 178 15.28 -7.20 5.13
N ILE A 179 15.90 -6.25 4.40
CA ILE A 179 15.89 -4.81 4.76
C ILE A 179 14.46 -4.29 4.62
N LEU A 180 13.81 -4.55 3.49
CA LEU A 180 12.43 -4.16 3.25
C LEU A 180 11.47 -4.81 4.27
N CYS A 181 11.70 -6.10 4.62
CA CYS A 181 10.92 -6.80 5.62
C CYS A 181 11.01 -6.11 6.98
N PHE A 182 12.23 -5.86 7.47
CA PHE A 182 12.44 -5.17 8.74
C PHE A 182 11.79 -3.77 8.75
N LEU A 183 12.03 -2.98 7.72
CA LEU A 183 11.47 -1.63 7.62
C LEU A 183 9.95 -1.63 7.51
N THR A 184 9.36 -2.59 6.79
CA THR A 184 7.89 -2.72 6.66
C THR A 184 7.27 -3.04 8.02
N VAL A 185 7.81 -4.04 8.74
CA VAL A 185 7.34 -4.39 10.09
C VAL A 185 7.47 -3.19 11.03
N PHE A 186 8.60 -2.50 10.99
CA PHE A 186 8.82 -1.31 11.80
C PHE A 186 7.80 -0.20 11.47
N ALA A 187 7.53 0.06 10.20
CA ALA A 187 6.55 1.08 9.80
C ALA A 187 5.12 0.73 10.25
N VAL A 188 4.70 -0.53 10.10
CA VAL A 188 3.40 -1.01 10.58
C VAL A 188 3.25 -0.80 12.09
N ILE A 189 4.29 -1.12 12.86
CA ILE A 189 4.32 -0.85 14.31
C ILE A 189 4.20 0.65 14.60
N MET A 190 4.94 1.49 13.89
CA MET A 190 4.89 2.94 14.07
C MET A 190 3.54 3.53 13.71
N TYR A 191 2.88 3.04 12.64
CA TYR A 191 1.50 3.43 12.32
C TYR A 191 0.52 3.01 13.41
N HIS A 192 0.67 1.81 13.95
CA HIS A 192 -0.15 1.37 15.09
C HIS A 192 0.02 2.28 16.30
N LEU A 193 1.25 2.62 16.67
CA LEU A 193 1.54 3.54 17.77
C LEU A 193 0.99 4.94 17.53
N GLN A 194 1.07 5.44 16.29
CA GLN A 194 0.48 6.72 15.89
C GLN A 194 -1.04 6.70 16.09
N ILE A 195 -1.72 5.66 15.63
CA ILE A 195 -3.16 5.54 15.79
C ILE A 195 -3.55 5.54 17.26
N VAL A 196 -2.88 4.71 18.08
CA VAL A 196 -3.28 4.48 19.47
C VAL A 196 -2.96 5.68 20.36
N ASN A 197 -1.78 6.27 20.21
CA ASN A 197 -1.28 7.26 21.17
C ASN A 197 -1.41 8.71 20.67
N VAL A 198 -1.79 8.91 19.42
CA VAL A 198 -1.89 10.26 18.85
C VAL A 198 -3.27 10.52 18.25
N GLU A 199 -3.70 9.69 17.28
CA GLU A 199 -4.96 9.92 16.58
C GLU A 199 -6.18 9.67 17.48
N GLU A 200 -6.23 8.53 18.19
CA GLU A 200 -7.38 8.19 19.05
C GLU A 200 -7.50 9.15 20.23
N ASP A 201 -6.38 9.58 20.84
CA ASP A 201 -6.37 10.55 21.93
C ASP A 201 -6.82 11.92 21.45
N PHE A 202 -6.34 12.36 20.29
CA PHE A 202 -6.78 13.62 19.67
C PHE A 202 -8.28 13.61 19.35
N LEU A 203 -8.77 12.53 18.70
CA LEU A 203 -10.18 12.43 18.35
C LEU A 203 -11.07 12.40 19.58
N PHE A 204 -10.64 11.75 20.65
CA PHE A 204 -11.37 11.76 21.92
C PHE A 204 -11.37 13.15 22.57
N ALA A 205 -10.23 13.83 22.61
CA ALA A 205 -10.13 15.16 23.17
C ALA A 205 -10.94 16.20 22.39
N THR A 206 -11.08 16.02 21.06
CA THR A 206 -11.78 16.97 20.17
C THR A 206 -13.27 16.71 20.10
N PHE A 207 -13.69 15.46 19.97
CA PHE A 207 -15.09 15.07 19.68
C PHE A 207 -15.80 14.36 20.86
N GLY A 208 -15.08 14.05 21.95
CA GLY A 208 -15.64 13.52 23.18
C GLY A 208 -16.57 12.32 22.97
N ASN A 209 -17.83 12.47 23.42
CA ASN A 209 -18.83 11.40 23.36
C ASN A 209 -19.19 10.95 21.93
N GLU A 210 -19.15 11.85 20.96
CA GLU A 210 -19.42 11.50 19.55
C GLU A 210 -18.40 10.46 19.04
N TYR A 211 -17.12 10.72 19.32
CA TYR A 211 -16.08 9.75 19.00
C TYR A 211 -16.22 8.43 19.76
N LEU A 212 -16.62 8.45 21.04
CA LEU A 212 -16.85 7.23 21.82
C LEU A 212 -17.97 6.37 21.22
N GLN A 213 -19.09 6.98 20.79
CA GLN A 213 -20.16 6.27 20.10
C GLN A 213 -19.70 5.65 18.78
N TYR A 214 -18.90 6.38 18.01
CA TYR A 214 -18.28 5.87 16.80
C TYR A 214 -17.32 4.71 17.09
N LYS A 215 -16.43 4.84 18.09
CA LYS A 215 -15.50 3.80 18.54
C LYS A 215 -16.20 2.51 19.01
N LYS A 216 -17.41 2.60 19.55
CA LYS A 216 -18.23 1.44 19.93
C LYS A 216 -18.75 0.67 18.71
N LYS A 217 -19.01 1.35 17.58
CA LYS A 217 -19.64 0.75 16.39
C LYS A 217 -18.62 0.23 15.37
N VAL A 218 -17.45 0.84 15.25
CA VAL A 218 -16.49 0.55 14.19
C VAL A 218 -15.15 0.09 14.77
N CYS A 219 -14.55 -0.93 14.17
CA CYS A 219 -13.24 -1.42 14.57
C CYS A 219 -12.12 -0.46 14.14
N ARG A 220 -10.93 -0.59 14.77
CA ARG A 220 -9.76 0.26 14.46
C ARG A 220 -9.29 0.08 13.04
N TYR A 221 -9.17 -1.18 12.57
CA TYR A 221 -8.72 -1.52 11.23
C TYR A 221 -9.86 -1.93 10.32
N ILE A 222 -10.45 -3.09 10.52
CA ILE A 222 -11.54 -3.61 9.66
C ILE A 222 -12.65 -4.21 10.53
N GLY A 223 -13.87 -3.83 10.21
CA GLY A 223 -15.09 -4.46 10.75
C GLY A 223 -15.97 -3.53 11.56
N ARG A 224 -17.17 -4.03 11.83
CA ARG A 224 -18.16 -3.42 12.74
C ARG A 224 -18.24 -4.23 14.02
N LYS A 225 -18.39 -3.54 15.14
CA LYS A 225 -18.69 -4.18 16.42
C LYS A 225 -20.19 -4.40 16.52
N ARG A 226 -20.59 -5.55 16.98
CA ARG A 226 -21.98 -5.88 17.31
C ARG A 226 -22.37 -5.31 18.68
#